data_6c3d24d3b41a4c576c2379843a460ccd
#
_entry.id   6c3d24d3b41a4c576c2379843a460ccd
#
_cell.length_a   1.000
_cell.length_b   1.000
_cell.length_c   1.000
_cell.angle_alpha   90.00
_cell.angle_beta   90.00
_cell.angle_gamma   90.00
#
_symmetry.space_group_name_H-M   'P 1'
#
loop_
_entity.id
_entity.type
_entity.pdbx_description
1 polymer ?
#
loop_
_entity_poly.entity_id
_entity_poly.type
_entity_poly.pdbx_seq_one_letter_code
_entity_poly.pdbx_strand_id
1 'polypeptide(L)'
;IAVFNDSIIESQETKKRLRDSMQNWLEVFKFPSVERTTYDRYECTAKNQIYPYIGDKVVGDVKSADIKKLLNDKMNEGYAYTTVKKVHNVLNEYFRYLTQQEYIDRNPMISAPMIKKSNFLAAQDKENLPTSETITVFTPEEIKIFKDEAFSTFSNGKRKYQQAAAYILMLNTGLRTGEVLGLLNSDIDFENRVMHLNRGVKEISKRDRVTAEKGREIKVGKLKSATSKRDVPLNDTAIEMILDLRKEFYFGEDSPLIPDENGNFTRPVNF
;
A
#
# COMPACT_ATOMS: atom_id res chain seq x y z
N ILE A 1 6.51 -44.72 -9.62
CA ILE A 1 6.23 -44.32 -8.22
C ILE A 1 6.11 -42.77 -8.14
N ALA A 2 7.00 -41.98 -8.79
CA ALA A 2 6.93 -40.54 -8.82
C ALA A 2 5.64 -40.00 -9.45
N VAL A 3 5.27 -40.51 -10.64
CA VAL A 3 4.04 -40.11 -11.36
C VAL A 3 2.77 -40.40 -10.55
N PHE A 4 2.79 -41.49 -9.76
CA PHE A 4 1.65 -41.84 -8.91
C PHE A 4 1.50 -40.89 -7.70
N ASN A 5 2.61 -40.42 -7.14
CA ASN A 5 2.59 -39.44 -6.05
C ASN A 5 2.11 -38.07 -6.53
N ASP A 6 2.53 -37.62 -7.72
CA ASP A 6 2.14 -36.33 -8.27
C ASP A 6 0.62 -36.28 -8.56
N SER A 7 0.04 -37.36 -9.14
CA SER A 7 -1.41 -37.43 -9.37
C SER A 7 -2.25 -37.49 -8.08
N ILE A 8 -1.71 -38.08 -6.99
CA ILE A 8 -2.37 -38.08 -5.67
C ILE A 8 -2.34 -36.67 -5.05
N ILE A 9 -1.22 -35.93 -5.15
CA ILE A 9 -1.08 -34.55 -4.66
C ILE A 9 -2.02 -33.62 -5.45
N GLU A 10 -2.07 -33.75 -6.76
CA GLU A 10 -2.98 -33.05 -7.65
C GLU A 10 -4.45 -33.24 -7.25
N SER A 11 -4.86 -34.48 -7.01
CA SER A 11 -6.22 -34.81 -6.58
C SER A 11 -6.58 -34.24 -5.21
N GLN A 12 -5.62 -34.02 -4.34
CA GLN A 12 -5.84 -33.40 -3.01
C GLN A 12 -6.00 -31.88 -3.08
N GLU A 13 -5.21 -31.18 -3.90
CA GLU A 13 -5.29 -29.72 -4.01
C GLU A 13 -6.62 -29.27 -4.63
N THR A 14 -7.07 -29.96 -5.68
CA THR A 14 -8.36 -29.66 -6.33
C THR A 14 -9.58 -29.91 -5.44
N LYS A 15 -9.47 -30.75 -4.41
CA LYS A 15 -10.55 -31.05 -3.44
C LYS A 15 -10.60 -30.05 -2.27
N LYS A 16 -9.58 -29.24 -2.08
CA LYS A 16 -9.57 -28.22 -1.02
C LYS A 16 -10.55 -27.09 -1.33
N ARG A 17 -11.03 -26.42 -0.29
CA ARG A 17 -11.73 -25.14 -0.45
C ARG A 17 -10.76 -24.10 -0.98
N LEU A 18 -11.25 -23.18 -1.81
CA LEU A 18 -10.43 -22.12 -2.38
C LEU A 18 -9.72 -21.28 -1.29
N ARG A 19 -10.41 -20.98 -0.17
CA ARG A 19 -9.80 -20.22 0.94
C ARG A 19 -8.58 -20.94 1.54
N ASP A 20 -8.65 -22.25 1.71
CA ASP A 20 -7.59 -23.04 2.34
C ASP A 20 -6.39 -23.19 1.40
N SER A 21 -6.66 -23.51 0.15
CA SER A 21 -5.64 -23.59 -0.90
C SER A 21 -4.97 -22.23 -1.17
N MET A 22 -5.75 -21.17 -1.29
CA MET A 22 -5.22 -19.82 -1.52
C MET A 22 -4.44 -19.29 -0.31
N GLN A 23 -4.86 -19.59 0.92
CA GLN A 23 -4.12 -19.25 2.13
C GLN A 23 -2.75 -19.95 2.15
N ASN A 24 -2.70 -21.23 1.83
CA ASN A 24 -1.45 -21.98 1.72
C ASN A 24 -0.54 -21.38 0.63
N TRP A 25 -1.09 -21.05 -0.55
CA TRP A 25 -0.34 -20.37 -1.60
C TRP A 25 0.23 -19.02 -1.15
N LEU A 26 -0.55 -18.23 -0.42
CA LEU A 26 -0.08 -16.97 0.14
C LEU A 26 1.08 -17.17 1.11
N GLU A 27 0.97 -18.11 2.03
CA GLU A 27 1.96 -18.34 3.09
C GLU A 27 3.25 -18.98 2.57
N VAL A 28 3.13 -19.96 1.70
CA VAL A 28 4.28 -20.77 1.25
C VAL A 28 4.98 -20.14 0.04
N PHE A 29 4.23 -19.57 -0.89
CA PHE A 29 4.80 -19.09 -2.15
C PHE A 29 4.88 -17.56 -2.25
N LYS A 30 3.86 -16.84 -1.78
CA LYS A 30 3.87 -15.37 -1.88
C LYS A 30 4.65 -14.70 -0.77
N PHE A 31 4.53 -15.16 0.45
CA PHE A 31 5.21 -14.57 1.59
C PHE A 31 6.74 -14.45 1.42
N PRO A 32 7.46 -15.50 0.97
CA PRO A 32 8.90 -15.39 0.74
C PRO A 32 9.29 -14.64 -0.54
N SER A 33 8.36 -14.47 -1.49
CA SER A 33 8.66 -13.96 -2.84
C SER A 33 8.36 -12.48 -3.06
N VAL A 34 7.64 -11.83 -2.14
CA VAL A 34 7.25 -10.42 -2.30
C VAL A 34 7.55 -9.59 -1.06
N GLU A 35 7.64 -8.28 -1.25
CA GLU A 35 7.73 -7.32 -0.14
C GLU A 35 6.54 -7.45 0.82
N ARG A 36 6.78 -7.26 2.12
CA ARG A 36 5.79 -7.42 3.19
C ARG A 36 4.49 -6.64 2.94
N THR A 37 4.59 -5.39 2.55
CA THR A 37 3.42 -4.55 2.21
C THR A 37 2.63 -5.10 1.01
N THR A 38 3.29 -5.75 0.08
CA THR A 38 2.65 -6.42 -1.05
C THR A 38 1.92 -7.66 -0.58
N TYR A 39 2.55 -8.48 0.25
CA TYR A 39 1.91 -9.65 0.85
C TYR A 39 0.65 -9.26 1.65
N ASP A 40 0.75 -8.25 2.53
CA ASP A 40 -0.37 -7.76 3.33
C ASP A 40 -1.56 -7.34 2.44
N ARG A 41 -1.27 -6.73 1.29
CA ARG A 41 -2.30 -6.38 0.30
C ARG A 41 -2.94 -7.60 -0.36
N TYR A 42 -2.16 -8.63 -0.71
CA TYR A 42 -2.69 -9.89 -1.24
C TYR A 42 -3.61 -10.57 -0.23
N GLU A 43 -3.14 -10.72 1.00
CA GLU A 43 -3.89 -11.35 2.08
C GLU A 43 -5.18 -10.59 2.41
N CYS A 44 -5.11 -9.27 2.53
CA CYS A 44 -6.26 -8.40 2.74
C CYS A 44 -7.28 -8.54 1.60
N THR A 45 -6.81 -8.56 0.35
CA THR A 45 -7.68 -8.76 -0.82
C THR A 45 -8.34 -10.13 -0.80
N ALA A 46 -7.59 -11.18 -0.49
CA ALA A 46 -8.13 -12.54 -0.40
C ALA A 46 -9.20 -12.63 0.70
N LYS A 47 -8.88 -12.22 1.92
CA LYS A 47 -9.77 -12.33 3.09
C LYS A 47 -11.04 -11.50 2.98
N ASN A 48 -10.93 -10.26 2.51
CA ASN A 48 -12.06 -9.34 2.52
C ASN A 48 -12.83 -9.28 1.20
N GLN A 49 -12.21 -9.67 0.08
CA GLN A 49 -12.79 -9.45 -1.23
C GLN A 49 -13.02 -10.73 -2.04
N ILE A 50 -12.38 -11.84 -1.69
CA ILE A 50 -12.51 -13.11 -2.44
C ILE A 50 -13.22 -14.17 -1.59
N TYR A 51 -12.74 -14.43 -0.36
CA TYR A 51 -13.27 -15.51 0.48
C TYR A 51 -14.75 -15.39 0.80
N PRO A 52 -15.34 -14.21 1.05
CA PRO A 52 -16.79 -14.09 1.32
C PRO A 52 -17.67 -14.53 0.15
N TYR A 53 -17.15 -14.54 -1.08
CA TYR A 53 -17.93 -14.83 -2.30
C TYR A 53 -17.72 -16.26 -2.83
N ILE A 54 -16.46 -16.66 -2.93
CA ILE A 54 -16.10 -17.94 -3.55
C ILE A 54 -15.15 -18.80 -2.70
N GLY A 55 -14.81 -18.35 -1.48
CA GLY A 55 -13.83 -19.02 -0.63
C GLY A 55 -14.21 -20.42 -0.20
N ASP A 56 -15.51 -20.72 -0.10
CA ASP A 56 -16.01 -22.04 0.30
C ASP A 56 -16.17 -23.02 -0.86
N LYS A 57 -16.04 -22.55 -2.11
CA LYS A 57 -16.04 -23.44 -3.28
C LYS A 57 -14.80 -24.31 -3.29
N VAL A 58 -14.96 -25.54 -3.77
CA VAL A 58 -13.86 -26.46 -4.05
C VAL A 58 -13.07 -25.91 -5.24
N VAL A 59 -11.75 -25.93 -5.16
CA VAL A 59 -10.86 -25.35 -6.20
C VAL A 59 -11.16 -25.91 -7.59
N GLY A 60 -11.34 -27.23 -7.71
CA GLY A 60 -11.66 -27.91 -8.98
C GLY A 60 -13.02 -27.52 -9.58
N ASP A 61 -13.94 -26.99 -8.76
CA ASP A 61 -15.29 -26.60 -9.18
C ASP A 61 -15.41 -25.13 -9.53
N VAL A 62 -14.36 -24.33 -9.34
CA VAL A 62 -14.37 -22.91 -9.67
C VAL A 62 -14.31 -22.70 -11.17
N LYS A 63 -15.38 -22.11 -11.72
CA LYS A 63 -15.52 -21.82 -13.15
C LYS A 63 -15.35 -20.34 -13.45
N SER A 64 -15.04 -20.03 -14.70
CA SER A 64 -14.98 -18.63 -15.18
C SER A 64 -16.25 -17.84 -14.89
N ALA A 65 -17.41 -18.50 -14.85
CA ALA A 65 -18.70 -17.87 -14.52
C ALA A 65 -18.72 -17.38 -13.06
N ASP A 66 -18.13 -18.11 -12.11
CA ASP A 66 -18.05 -17.71 -10.71
C ASP A 66 -17.20 -16.45 -10.53
N ILE A 67 -16.07 -16.41 -11.25
CA ILE A 67 -15.16 -15.27 -11.24
C ILE A 67 -15.83 -14.03 -11.85
N LYS A 68 -16.49 -14.20 -13.01
CA LYS A 68 -17.25 -13.09 -13.63
C LYS A 68 -18.34 -12.58 -12.71
N LYS A 69 -19.09 -13.49 -12.06
CA LYS A 69 -20.11 -13.12 -11.08
C LYS A 69 -19.51 -12.30 -9.94
N LEU A 70 -18.44 -12.78 -9.31
CA LEU A 70 -17.73 -12.06 -8.25
C LEU A 70 -17.33 -10.64 -8.68
N LEU A 71 -16.74 -10.48 -9.86
CA LEU A 71 -16.31 -9.15 -10.34
C LEU A 71 -17.50 -8.23 -10.61
N ASN A 72 -18.59 -8.76 -11.17
CA ASN A 72 -19.82 -8.02 -11.41
C ASN A 72 -20.54 -7.64 -10.12
N ASP A 73 -20.62 -8.56 -9.14
CA ASP A 73 -21.23 -8.29 -7.84
C ASP A 73 -20.49 -7.11 -7.17
N LYS A 74 -19.15 -7.12 -7.19
CA LYS A 74 -18.36 -5.99 -6.66
C LYS A 74 -18.57 -4.68 -7.41
N MET A 75 -18.75 -4.72 -8.70
CA MET A 75 -19.09 -3.54 -9.49
C MET A 75 -20.48 -3.00 -9.06
N ASN A 76 -21.47 -3.87 -8.93
CA ASN A 76 -22.83 -3.51 -8.51
C ASN A 76 -22.89 -3.01 -7.05
N GLU A 77 -22.04 -3.52 -6.18
CA GLU A 77 -21.85 -3.04 -4.79
C GLU A 77 -21.14 -1.66 -4.71
N GLY A 78 -20.77 -1.07 -5.84
CA GLY A 78 -20.18 0.26 -5.91
C GLY A 78 -18.68 0.34 -5.62
N TYR A 79 -17.96 -0.78 -5.61
CA TYR A 79 -16.51 -0.75 -5.45
C TYR A 79 -15.81 -0.02 -6.60
N ALA A 80 -14.73 0.68 -6.28
CA ALA A 80 -13.92 1.36 -7.28
C ALA A 80 -13.26 0.35 -8.25
N TYR A 81 -13.10 0.75 -9.51
CA TYR A 81 -12.41 -0.04 -10.55
C TYR A 81 -11.08 -0.62 -10.09
N THR A 82 -10.28 0.19 -9.39
CA THR A 82 -8.97 -0.22 -8.86
C THR A 82 -9.06 -1.35 -7.84
N THR A 83 -10.15 -1.41 -7.06
CA THR A 83 -10.40 -2.50 -6.11
C THR A 83 -10.78 -3.78 -6.84
N VAL A 84 -11.70 -3.70 -7.80
CA VAL A 84 -12.10 -4.86 -8.63
C VAL A 84 -10.89 -5.40 -9.42
N LYS A 85 -10.06 -4.51 -9.95
CA LYS A 85 -8.81 -4.88 -10.64
C LYS A 85 -7.81 -5.59 -9.69
N LYS A 86 -7.71 -5.19 -8.43
CA LYS A 86 -6.88 -5.91 -7.44
C LYS A 86 -7.38 -7.32 -7.21
N VAL A 87 -8.69 -7.51 -7.07
CA VAL A 87 -9.30 -8.85 -6.93
C VAL A 87 -8.99 -9.72 -8.15
N HIS A 88 -9.21 -9.20 -9.35
CA HIS A 88 -8.89 -9.89 -10.59
C HIS A 88 -7.41 -10.30 -10.66
N ASN A 89 -6.49 -9.40 -10.32
CA ASN A 89 -5.05 -9.68 -10.36
C ASN A 89 -4.64 -10.78 -9.37
N VAL A 90 -5.18 -10.78 -8.14
CA VAL A 90 -4.90 -11.81 -7.14
C VAL A 90 -5.39 -13.17 -7.63
N LEU A 91 -6.62 -13.25 -8.14
CA LEU A 91 -7.17 -14.48 -8.71
C LEU A 91 -6.37 -14.96 -9.91
N ASN A 92 -5.97 -14.05 -10.80
CA ASN A 92 -5.18 -14.39 -11.98
C ASN A 92 -3.81 -14.99 -11.62
N GLU A 93 -3.12 -14.44 -10.62
CA GLU A 93 -1.85 -14.98 -10.15
C GLU A 93 -2.03 -16.33 -9.45
N TYR A 94 -3.08 -16.49 -8.64
CA TYR A 94 -3.37 -17.73 -7.96
C TYR A 94 -3.71 -18.85 -8.94
N PHE A 95 -4.63 -18.65 -9.87
CA PHE A 95 -5.00 -19.68 -10.84
C PHE A 95 -3.89 -19.98 -11.86
N ARG A 96 -3.07 -18.97 -12.19
CA ARG A 96 -1.84 -19.20 -12.97
C ARG A 96 -0.88 -20.12 -12.22
N TYR A 97 -0.68 -19.91 -10.92
CA TYR A 97 0.12 -20.80 -10.09
C TYR A 97 -0.43 -22.23 -10.11
N LEU A 98 -1.73 -22.42 -9.88
CA LEU A 98 -2.33 -23.77 -9.90
C LEU A 98 -2.14 -24.48 -11.24
N THR A 99 -2.26 -23.74 -12.36
CA THR A 99 -2.04 -24.31 -13.70
C THR A 99 -0.56 -24.63 -13.94
N GLN A 100 0.36 -23.77 -13.48
CA GLN A 100 1.81 -24.00 -13.62
C GLN A 100 2.32 -25.16 -12.76
N GLN A 101 1.65 -25.45 -11.65
CA GLN A 101 1.92 -26.62 -10.80
C GLN A 101 1.11 -27.86 -11.24
N GLU A 102 0.42 -27.79 -12.36
CA GLU A 102 -0.40 -28.87 -12.93
C GLU A 102 -1.51 -29.37 -11.98
N TYR A 103 -1.89 -28.56 -10.96
CA TYR A 103 -3.02 -28.88 -10.06
C TYR A 103 -4.37 -28.77 -10.75
N ILE A 104 -4.48 -27.96 -11.80
CA ILE A 104 -5.66 -27.81 -12.65
C ILE A 104 -5.25 -27.79 -14.12
N ASP A 105 -6.00 -28.47 -14.97
CA ASP A 105 -5.72 -28.56 -16.42
C ASP A 105 -5.97 -27.23 -17.14
N ARG A 106 -6.94 -26.44 -16.66
CA ARG A 106 -7.39 -25.22 -17.34
C ARG A 106 -7.55 -24.05 -16.37
N ASN A 107 -6.90 -22.95 -16.69
CA ASN A 107 -7.03 -21.72 -15.93
C ASN A 107 -8.40 -21.03 -16.18
N PRO A 108 -9.29 -20.92 -15.17
CA PRO A 108 -10.60 -20.29 -15.34
C PRO A 108 -10.52 -18.78 -15.64
N MET A 109 -9.39 -18.13 -15.38
CA MET A 109 -9.21 -16.71 -15.66
C MET A 109 -9.13 -16.37 -17.15
N ILE A 110 -8.77 -17.35 -18.01
CA ILE A 110 -8.68 -17.14 -19.47
C ILE A 110 -10.02 -16.64 -20.03
N SER A 111 -11.12 -17.18 -19.54
CA SER A 111 -12.47 -16.79 -19.98
C SER A 111 -13.15 -15.78 -19.07
N ALA A 112 -12.42 -15.20 -18.11
CA ALA A 112 -12.88 -14.15 -17.20
C ALA A 112 -11.95 -12.93 -17.25
N PRO A 113 -11.80 -12.24 -18.40
CA PRO A 113 -10.95 -11.08 -18.51
C PRO A 113 -11.45 -9.93 -17.64
N MET A 114 -10.55 -9.03 -17.27
CA MET A 114 -10.92 -7.81 -16.56
C MET A 114 -11.83 -6.93 -17.42
N ILE A 115 -12.88 -6.40 -16.82
CA ILE A 115 -13.81 -5.45 -17.46
C ILE A 115 -13.01 -4.19 -17.85
N LYS A 116 -13.22 -3.67 -19.06
CA LYS A 116 -12.62 -2.40 -19.49
C LYS A 116 -13.08 -1.26 -18.60
N LYS A 117 -12.16 -0.34 -18.25
CA LYS A 117 -12.43 0.79 -17.35
C LYS A 117 -13.60 1.65 -17.83
N SER A 118 -13.70 1.93 -19.15
CA SER A 118 -14.81 2.65 -19.75
C SER A 118 -16.17 1.99 -19.47
N ASN A 119 -16.27 0.69 -19.73
CA ASN A 119 -17.52 -0.06 -19.51
C ASN A 119 -17.87 -0.15 -18.02
N PHE A 120 -16.85 -0.23 -17.14
CA PHE A 120 -17.04 -0.24 -15.71
C PHE A 120 -17.62 1.09 -15.20
N LEU A 121 -17.09 2.22 -15.69
CA LEU A 121 -17.56 3.56 -15.31
C LEU A 121 -18.96 3.84 -15.85
N ALA A 122 -19.23 3.47 -17.11
CA ALA A 122 -20.56 3.59 -17.72
C ALA A 122 -21.64 2.83 -16.92
N ALA A 123 -21.32 1.60 -16.48
CA ALA A 123 -22.24 0.79 -15.69
C ALA A 123 -22.53 1.33 -14.28
N GLN A 124 -21.70 2.26 -13.78
CA GLN A 124 -21.89 2.92 -12.48
C GLN A 124 -22.48 4.33 -12.60
N ASP A 125 -22.91 4.78 -13.79
CA ASP A 125 -23.36 6.16 -14.08
C ASP A 125 -22.33 7.23 -13.68
N LYS A 126 -21.02 6.86 -13.71
CA LYS A 126 -19.91 7.71 -13.28
C LYS A 126 -19.08 8.24 -14.46
N GLU A 127 -19.65 8.31 -15.65
CA GLU A 127 -18.94 8.77 -16.85
C GLU A 127 -18.43 10.20 -16.74
N ASN A 128 -19.08 11.04 -15.93
CA ASN A 128 -18.74 12.45 -15.74
C ASN A 128 -17.85 12.73 -14.53
N LEU A 129 -17.42 11.70 -13.79
CA LEU A 129 -16.42 11.91 -12.74
C LEU A 129 -15.05 12.19 -13.37
N PRO A 130 -14.27 13.15 -12.81
CA PRO A 130 -12.92 13.39 -13.25
C PRO A 130 -12.18 12.07 -13.30
N THR A 131 -11.68 11.67 -14.46
CA THR A 131 -10.85 10.49 -14.57
C THR A 131 -9.62 10.72 -13.70
N SER A 132 -9.13 9.69 -13.02
CA SER A 132 -7.90 9.74 -12.21
C SER A 132 -6.64 10.16 -13.01
N GLU A 133 -6.81 10.53 -14.24
CA GLU A 133 -5.78 11.06 -15.14
C GLU A 133 -5.69 12.59 -15.07
N THR A 134 -6.69 13.27 -14.52
CA THR A 134 -6.58 14.69 -14.26
C THR A 134 -5.83 14.88 -12.95
N ILE A 135 -4.53 15.16 -13.06
CA ILE A 135 -3.73 15.56 -11.91
C ILE A 135 -4.25 16.93 -11.46
N THR A 136 -4.94 16.95 -10.33
CA THR A 136 -5.35 18.21 -9.71
C THR A 136 -4.15 18.74 -8.93
N VAL A 137 -3.68 19.92 -9.32
CA VAL A 137 -2.61 20.64 -8.64
C VAL A 137 -3.24 21.77 -7.86
N PHE A 138 -2.78 22.02 -6.64
CA PHE A 138 -3.23 23.18 -5.87
C PHE A 138 -2.91 24.48 -6.60
N THR A 139 -3.87 25.40 -6.64
CA THR A 139 -3.60 26.77 -7.09
C THR A 139 -2.76 27.52 -6.04
N PRO A 140 -2.11 28.62 -6.40
CA PRO A 140 -1.39 29.47 -5.45
C PRO A 140 -2.25 29.92 -4.26
N GLU A 141 -3.53 30.22 -4.51
CA GLU A 141 -4.51 30.62 -3.51
C GLU A 141 -4.83 29.46 -2.55
N GLU A 142 -5.04 28.25 -3.07
CA GLU A 142 -5.28 27.06 -2.25
C GLU A 142 -4.05 26.72 -1.40
N ILE A 143 -2.83 26.86 -1.96
CA ILE A 143 -1.58 26.70 -1.20
C ILE A 143 -1.49 27.70 -0.07
N LYS A 144 -1.90 28.97 -0.29
CA LYS A 144 -1.92 29.97 0.74
C LYS A 144 -2.90 29.63 1.87
N ILE A 145 -4.14 29.27 1.52
CA ILE A 145 -5.18 28.84 2.48
C ILE A 145 -4.67 27.64 3.30
N PHE A 146 -4.06 26.65 2.63
CA PHE A 146 -3.48 25.49 3.30
C PHE A 146 -2.38 25.88 4.31
N LYS A 147 -1.47 26.78 3.92
CA LYS A 147 -0.41 27.27 4.81
C LYS A 147 -0.97 28.01 6.03
N ASP A 148 -1.92 28.89 5.80
CA ASP A 148 -2.55 29.69 6.85
C ASP A 148 -3.25 28.79 7.87
N GLU A 149 -4.00 27.77 7.40
CA GLU A 149 -4.65 26.80 8.29
C GLU A 149 -3.63 25.87 8.97
N ALA A 150 -2.60 25.41 8.28
CA ALA A 150 -1.58 24.51 8.84
C ALA A 150 -0.89 25.13 10.06
N PHE A 151 -0.63 26.45 10.05
CA PHE A 151 -0.03 27.17 11.16
C PHE A 151 -1.04 27.84 12.12
N SER A 152 -2.34 27.55 11.95
CA SER A 152 -3.36 28.09 12.85
C SER A 152 -3.20 27.57 14.29
N THR A 153 -3.62 28.40 15.24
CA THR A 153 -3.52 28.12 16.69
C THR A 153 -4.89 28.08 17.33
N PHE A 154 -4.98 27.35 18.44
CA PHE A 154 -6.10 27.48 19.35
C PHE A 154 -6.06 28.85 20.10
N SER A 155 -7.14 29.20 20.80
CA SER A 155 -7.23 30.43 21.63
C SER A 155 -6.17 30.51 22.72
N ASN A 156 -5.58 29.38 23.14
CA ASN A 156 -4.50 29.27 24.11
C ASN A 156 -3.10 29.44 23.49
N GLY A 157 -3.00 29.73 22.18
CA GLY A 157 -1.75 29.90 21.45
C GLY A 157 -1.06 28.57 21.03
N LYS A 158 -1.59 27.41 21.39
CA LYS A 158 -1.03 26.13 20.92
C LYS A 158 -1.37 25.90 19.47
N ARG A 159 -0.42 25.34 18.69
CA ARG A 159 -0.66 24.93 17.30
C ARG A 159 -1.76 23.88 17.24
N LYS A 160 -2.68 24.01 16.29
CA LYS A 160 -3.69 22.97 16.00
C LYS A 160 -3.04 21.73 15.38
N TYR A 161 -2.04 21.93 14.55
CA TYR A 161 -1.34 20.88 13.81
C TYR A 161 0.15 20.90 14.18
N GLN A 162 0.56 19.98 15.04
CA GLN A 162 1.95 19.90 15.50
C GLN A 162 2.95 19.66 14.37
N GLN A 163 2.53 18.97 13.32
CA GLN A 163 3.38 18.61 12.18
C GLN A 163 3.20 19.55 10.97
N ALA A 164 2.65 20.76 11.17
CA ALA A 164 2.42 21.73 10.11
C ALA A 164 3.65 21.97 9.23
N ALA A 165 4.81 22.18 9.86
CA ALA A 165 6.06 22.40 9.15
C ALA A 165 6.45 21.21 8.24
N ALA A 166 6.16 19.98 8.65
CA ALA A 166 6.41 18.80 7.82
C ALA A 166 5.52 18.76 6.57
N TYR A 167 4.25 19.16 6.68
CA TYR A 167 3.36 19.25 5.51
C TYR A 167 3.82 20.31 4.51
N ILE A 168 4.25 21.48 5.01
CA ILE A 168 4.79 22.54 4.15
C ILE A 168 6.13 22.12 3.52
N LEU A 169 6.97 21.40 4.26
CA LEU A 169 8.20 20.82 3.72
C LEU A 169 7.88 19.86 2.55
N MET A 170 6.88 18.99 2.73
CA MET A 170 6.44 18.06 1.66
C MET A 170 5.93 18.82 0.43
N LEU A 171 5.15 19.88 0.60
CA LEU A 171 4.66 20.71 -0.52
C LEU A 171 5.80 21.34 -1.32
N ASN A 172 6.88 21.77 -0.65
CA ASN A 172 8.02 22.43 -1.29
C ASN A 172 9.02 21.46 -1.92
N THR A 173 9.04 20.21 -1.48
CA THR A 173 10.07 19.22 -1.88
C THR A 173 9.53 18.05 -2.66
N GLY A 174 8.21 17.86 -2.71
CA GLY A 174 7.57 16.71 -3.35
C GLY A 174 7.85 15.37 -2.68
N LEU A 175 8.22 15.38 -1.40
CA LEU A 175 8.46 14.16 -0.63
C LEU A 175 7.18 13.37 -0.41
N ARG A 176 7.31 12.04 -0.46
CA ARG A 176 6.24 11.14 -0.01
C ARG A 176 6.23 11.05 1.51
N THR A 177 5.07 10.78 2.11
CA THR A 177 4.93 10.59 3.57
C THR A 177 6.00 9.64 4.14
N GLY A 178 6.22 8.49 3.52
CA GLY A 178 7.23 7.56 4.00
C GLY A 178 8.67 8.04 3.86
N GLU A 179 8.95 8.94 2.93
CA GLU A 179 10.27 9.55 2.75
C GLU A 179 10.53 10.60 3.83
N VAL A 180 9.59 11.54 4.06
CA VAL A 180 9.75 12.58 5.07
C VAL A 180 9.86 12.00 6.49
N LEU A 181 9.06 10.97 6.79
CA LEU A 181 9.14 10.26 8.08
C LEU A 181 10.41 9.41 8.24
N GLY A 182 11.11 9.13 7.15
CA GLY A 182 12.38 8.40 7.15
C GLY A 182 13.61 9.28 7.30
N LEU A 183 13.46 10.61 7.28
CA LEU A 183 14.59 11.52 7.41
C LEU A 183 15.16 11.51 8.82
N LEU A 184 16.48 11.52 8.91
CA LEU A 184 17.22 11.87 10.11
C LEU A 184 17.69 13.32 10.03
N ASN A 185 18.00 13.91 11.16
CA ASN A 185 18.58 15.25 11.20
C ASN A 185 19.93 15.31 10.45
N SER A 186 20.72 14.24 10.49
CA SER A 186 21.99 14.10 9.75
C SER A 186 21.84 13.97 8.23
N ASP A 187 20.62 13.75 7.71
CA ASP A 187 20.40 13.76 6.26
C ASP A 187 20.33 15.16 5.67
N ILE A 188 20.35 16.22 6.49
CA ILE A 188 20.22 17.61 6.07
C ILE A 188 21.58 18.29 6.01
N ASP A 189 22.02 18.62 4.82
CA ASP A 189 23.21 19.42 4.56
C ASP A 189 22.80 20.87 4.34
N PHE A 190 22.92 21.72 5.38
CA PHE A 190 22.57 23.14 5.31
C PHE A 190 23.58 23.95 4.52
N GLU A 191 24.85 23.54 4.50
CA GLU A 191 25.91 24.23 3.79
C GLU A 191 25.71 24.16 2.28
N ASN A 192 25.45 22.95 1.77
CA ASN A 192 25.17 22.71 0.36
C ASN A 192 23.69 22.84 0.00
N ARG A 193 22.81 23.10 0.99
CA ARG A 193 21.35 23.24 0.84
C ARG A 193 20.72 22.01 0.17
N VAL A 194 21.06 20.82 0.65
CA VAL A 194 20.63 19.54 0.10
C VAL A 194 20.11 18.62 1.22
N MET A 195 19.12 17.85 0.90
CA MET A 195 18.59 16.78 1.74
C MET A 195 18.79 15.42 1.07
N HIS A 196 19.42 14.48 1.78
CA HIS A 196 19.76 13.16 1.27
C HIS A 196 18.67 12.13 1.60
N LEU A 197 17.92 11.68 0.60
CA LEU A 197 16.90 10.66 0.79
C LEU A 197 17.51 9.25 0.74
N ASN A 198 17.75 8.66 1.89
CA ASN A 198 18.42 7.37 2.03
C ASN A 198 17.47 6.23 2.43
N ARG A 199 16.37 6.53 3.10
CA ARG A 199 15.44 5.56 3.70
C ARG A 199 13.99 6.03 3.65
N GLY A 200 13.09 5.13 3.98
CA GLY A 200 11.68 5.45 4.15
C GLY A 200 11.03 4.62 5.24
N VAL A 201 9.99 5.16 5.82
CA VAL A 201 9.17 4.50 6.85
C VAL A 201 7.95 3.89 6.20
N LYS A 202 7.65 2.65 6.57
CA LYS A 202 6.43 1.94 6.16
C LYS A 202 5.81 1.29 7.38
N GLU A 203 4.51 1.18 7.37
CA GLU A 203 3.79 0.38 8.35
C GLU A 203 3.46 -0.98 7.76
N ILE A 204 3.79 -2.05 8.48
CA ILE A 204 3.55 -3.44 8.08
C ILE A 204 2.80 -4.18 9.19
N SER A 205 2.08 -5.24 8.84
CA SER A 205 1.39 -6.08 9.81
C SER A 205 2.40 -6.87 10.65
N LYS A 206 2.25 -6.86 11.96
CA LYS A 206 2.97 -7.79 12.85
C LYS A 206 2.58 -9.23 12.50
N ARG A 207 3.57 -10.10 12.44
CA ARG A 207 3.38 -11.53 12.14
C ARG A 207 4.27 -12.35 13.07
N ASP A 208 3.96 -12.26 14.34
CA ASP A 208 4.55 -13.16 15.29
C ASP A 208 3.78 -14.49 15.26
N ARG A 209 4.49 -15.55 14.85
CA ARG A 209 3.94 -16.90 14.79
C ARG A 209 3.81 -17.54 16.18
N VAL A 210 4.55 -17.03 17.16
CA VAL A 210 4.60 -17.58 18.52
C VAL A 210 3.51 -16.96 19.39
N THR A 211 3.34 -15.64 19.35
CA THR A 211 2.40 -14.93 20.23
C THR A 211 1.03 -14.71 19.59
N ALA A 212 0.88 -14.96 18.29
CA ALA A 212 -0.33 -14.64 17.51
C ALA A 212 -0.78 -13.17 17.65
N GLU A 213 0.12 -12.28 18.07
CA GLU A 213 -0.19 -10.86 18.24
C GLU A 213 -0.60 -10.24 16.91
N LYS A 214 -1.80 -9.65 16.93
CA LYS A 214 -2.29 -8.82 15.85
C LYS A 214 -1.86 -7.38 16.11
N GLY A 215 -1.36 -6.72 15.09
CA GLY A 215 -0.96 -5.32 15.21
C GLY A 215 -0.17 -4.87 13.98
N ARG A 216 0.33 -3.66 14.07
CA ARG A 216 1.20 -3.09 13.05
C ARG A 216 2.51 -2.63 13.67
N GLU A 217 3.57 -2.73 12.91
CA GLU A 217 4.91 -2.29 13.28
C GLU A 217 5.49 -1.38 12.21
N ILE A 218 6.41 -0.52 12.62
CA ILE A 218 7.16 0.33 11.71
C ILE A 218 8.32 -0.49 11.12
N LYS A 219 8.45 -0.44 9.80
CA LYS A 219 9.65 -0.89 9.10
C LYS A 219 10.35 0.31 8.48
N VAL A 220 11.52 0.62 9.01
CA VAL A 220 12.46 1.55 8.38
C VAL A 220 13.32 0.75 7.41
N GLY A 221 13.43 1.19 6.17
CA GLY A 221 14.16 0.43 5.17
C GLY A 221 14.58 1.25 3.96
N LYS A 222 15.30 0.59 3.06
CA LYS A 222 15.71 1.19 1.79
C LYS A 222 14.49 1.64 1.00
N LEU A 223 14.64 2.71 0.25
CA LEU A 223 13.63 3.20 -0.68
C LEU A 223 13.33 2.14 -1.75
N LYS A 224 12.10 2.17 -2.28
CA LYS A 224 11.54 1.11 -3.13
C LYS A 224 12.35 0.80 -4.40
N SER A 225 13.09 1.79 -4.91
CA SER A 225 13.94 1.64 -6.12
C SER A 225 15.24 2.41 -5.93
N ALA A 226 16.28 2.03 -6.68
CA ALA A 226 17.54 2.75 -6.70
C ALA A 226 17.35 4.24 -7.07
N THR A 227 16.41 4.53 -7.97
CA THR A 227 16.03 5.89 -8.38
C THR A 227 15.30 6.69 -7.31
N SER A 228 14.84 6.06 -6.24
CA SER A 228 14.22 6.76 -5.12
C SER A 228 15.24 7.34 -4.14
N LYS A 229 16.46 6.78 -4.11
CA LYS A 229 17.59 7.39 -3.41
C LYS A 229 18.06 8.57 -4.25
N ARG A 230 17.90 9.77 -3.71
CA ARG A 230 18.20 11.01 -4.41
C ARG A 230 18.49 12.13 -3.45
N ASP A 231 19.17 13.13 -3.97
CA ASP A 231 19.35 14.39 -3.29
C ASP A 231 18.25 15.37 -3.71
N VAL A 232 17.72 16.10 -2.74
CA VAL A 232 16.65 17.08 -2.95
C VAL A 232 17.18 18.45 -2.55
N PRO A 233 17.22 19.42 -3.47
CA PRO A 233 17.67 20.78 -3.15
C PRO A 233 16.65 21.45 -2.21
N LEU A 234 17.17 22.24 -1.26
CA LEU A 234 16.39 22.95 -0.27
C LEU A 234 16.28 24.44 -0.64
N ASN A 235 15.08 24.91 -0.86
CA ASN A 235 14.78 26.35 -0.94
C ASN A 235 14.66 26.95 0.47
N ASP A 236 14.55 28.27 0.56
CA ASP A 236 14.49 28.98 1.84
C ASP A 236 13.33 28.51 2.70
N THR A 237 12.15 28.30 2.11
CA THR A 237 10.97 27.78 2.82
C THR A 237 11.23 26.38 3.39
N ALA A 238 11.86 25.50 2.63
CA ALA A 238 12.18 24.15 3.12
C ALA A 238 13.15 24.19 4.29
N ILE A 239 14.18 25.05 4.23
CA ILE A 239 15.12 25.27 5.33
C ILE A 239 14.40 25.81 6.56
N GLU A 240 13.54 26.80 6.40
CA GLU A 240 12.73 27.37 7.49
C GLU A 240 11.89 26.30 8.17
N MET A 241 11.21 25.43 7.40
CA MET A 241 10.40 24.34 7.94
C MET A 241 11.23 23.30 8.68
N ILE A 242 12.41 22.97 8.19
CA ILE A 242 13.33 22.06 8.87
C ILE A 242 13.81 22.65 10.20
N LEU A 243 14.15 23.93 10.21
CA LEU A 243 14.55 24.62 11.43
C LEU A 243 13.41 24.72 12.44
N ASP A 244 12.17 24.91 11.97
CA ASP A 244 10.99 24.92 12.82
C ASP A 244 10.73 23.53 13.46
N LEU A 245 10.85 22.46 12.71
CA LEU A 245 10.79 21.07 13.22
C LEU A 245 11.88 20.82 14.27
N ARG A 246 13.11 21.26 14.02
CA ARG A 246 14.22 21.12 14.97
C ARG A 246 14.02 21.85 16.27
N LYS A 247 13.31 22.99 16.30
CA LYS A 247 13.01 23.71 17.54
C LYS A 247 12.17 22.90 18.51
N GLU A 248 11.24 22.08 17.98
CA GLU A 248 10.30 21.33 18.81
C GLU A 248 10.76 19.86 19.04
N PHE A 249 11.45 19.25 18.07
CA PHE A 249 11.63 17.79 17.99
C PHE A 249 13.08 17.34 17.82
N TYR A 250 14.07 18.16 18.14
CA TYR A 250 15.47 17.79 17.96
C TYR A 250 15.99 16.93 19.12
N PHE A 251 16.28 15.66 18.85
CA PHE A 251 16.88 14.69 19.78
C PHE A 251 18.32 14.31 19.41
N GLY A 252 18.99 15.07 18.54
CA GLY A 252 20.33 14.82 18.03
C GLY A 252 20.37 14.49 16.54
N GLU A 253 21.57 14.47 15.96
CA GLU A 253 21.76 14.31 14.52
C GLU A 253 21.24 12.95 14.00
N ASP A 254 21.40 11.87 14.77
CA ASP A 254 20.91 10.53 14.39
C ASP A 254 19.44 10.27 14.74
N SER A 255 18.72 11.29 15.25
CA SER A 255 17.30 11.19 15.52
C SER A 255 16.47 11.50 14.27
N PRO A 256 15.24 10.94 14.16
CA PRO A 256 14.31 11.34 13.11
C PRO A 256 14.06 12.86 13.12
N LEU A 257 13.90 13.43 11.93
CA LEU A 257 13.51 14.85 11.80
C LEU A 257 12.08 15.07 12.33
N ILE A 258 11.24 14.05 12.24
CA ILE A 258 9.84 14.05 12.72
C ILE A 258 9.68 12.82 13.63
N PRO A 259 10.15 12.90 14.88
CA PRO A 259 10.04 11.80 15.83
C PRO A 259 8.63 11.69 16.44
N ASP A 260 8.35 10.54 17.02
CA ASP A 260 7.25 10.39 17.98
C ASP A 260 7.62 11.00 19.35
N GLU A 261 6.72 10.92 20.31
CA GLU A 261 6.92 11.44 21.69
C GLU A 261 8.11 10.80 22.43
N ASN A 262 8.60 9.65 21.97
CA ASN A 262 9.73 8.93 22.55
C ASN A 262 11.03 9.12 21.75
N GLY A 263 11.04 9.97 20.74
CA GLY A 263 12.20 10.19 19.88
C GLY A 263 12.40 9.16 18.79
N ASN A 264 11.46 8.22 18.57
CA ASN A 264 11.52 7.21 17.54
C ASN A 264 10.85 7.68 16.23
N PHE A 265 10.98 6.88 15.18
CA PHE A 265 10.28 7.17 13.92
C PHE A 265 8.75 7.20 14.11
N THR A 266 8.14 8.26 13.66
CA THR A 266 6.68 8.44 13.69
C THR A 266 5.99 7.42 12.77
N ARG A 267 4.90 6.84 13.25
CA ARG A 267 4.06 5.93 12.47
C ARG A 267 3.28 6.71 11.41
N PRO A 268 3.24 6.24 10.15
CA PRO A 268 2.50 6.92 9.08
C PRO A 268 1.01 7.19 9.39
N VAL A 269 0.39 6.37 10.21
CA VAL A 269 -1.02 6.55 10.62
C VAL A 269 -1.19 7.70 11.64
N ASN A 270 -0.13 8.09 12.34
CA ASN A 270 -0.14 9.17 13.33
C ASN A 270 0.35 10.50 12.74
N PHE A 271 0.76 10.49 11.48
CA PHE A 271 1.16 11.65 10.70
C PHE A 271 0.01 12.15 9.83
#